data_a8b0fcbc545eedae7db599ee1b65211f
#
_entry.id   a8b0fcbc545eedae7db599ee1b65211f
#
_cell.length_a   1.000
_cell.length_b   1.000
_cell.length_c   1.000
_cell.angle_alpha   90.00
_cell.angle_beta   90.00
_cell.angle_gamma   90.00
#
_symmetry.space_group_name_H-M   'P 1'
#
loop_
_entity.id
_entity.type
_entity.pdbx_description
1 polymer ?
#
loop_
_entity_poly.entity_id
_entity_poly.type
_entity_poly.pdbx_seq_one_letter_code
_entity_poly.pdbx_strand_id
1 'polypeptide(L)'
;MKKVAKNCIIAATQKCAVELGLTKSSNTSWRKIMPGGIRCIFLDRSSWHDAAYYYPTLAFYPIECLQVEKLPRKRPLPHDYPVQFRFDEACGWNKYREDYECLFDMSTGLGFEERYAGIRELITTYVWPILEEMASLDDVIRMEKAGKLPPGAVRMPVLAKIDPEMRKRLGAVDVQDSQTG
;
A
#
# COMPACT_ATOMS: atom_id res chain seq x y z
N MET A 1 -13.22 16.75 -18.99
CA MET A 1 -13.55 15.46 -18.36
C MET A 1 -12.42 14.89 -17.50
N LYS A 2 -11.22 14.58 -18.00
CA LYS A 2 -10.10 13.97 -17.20
C LYS A 2 -9.78 14.69 -15.87
N LYS A 3 -9.82 16.03 -15.80
CA LYS A 3 -9.53 16.80 -14.57
C LYS A 3 -10.61 16.62 -13.50
N VAL A 4 -11.89 16.56 -13.88
CA VAL A 4 -13.01 16.33 -12.97
C VAL A 4 -12.93 14.92 -12.39
N ALA A 5 -12.77 13.91 -13.22
CA ALA A 5 -12.64 12.52 -12.79
C ALA A 5 -11.44 12.32 -11.83
N LYS A 6 -10.28 12.93 -12.14
CA LYS A 6 -9.11 12.95 -11.24
C LYS A 6 -9.45 13.48 -9.85
N ASN A 7 -10.16 14.61 -9.78
CA ASN A 7 -10.54 15.21 -8.51
C ASN A 7 -11.55 14.33 -7.75
N CYS A 8 -12.48 13.68 -8.45
CA CYS A 8 -13.42 12.73 -7.85
C CYS A 8 -12.72 11.52 -7.23
N ILE A 9 -11.75 10.91 -7.90
CA ILE A 9 -10.97 9.77 -7.39
C ILE A 9 -10.23 10.17 -6.10
N ILE A 10 -9.50 11.29 -6.15
CA ILE A 10 -8.73 11.78 -5.00
C ILE A 10 -9.65 12.12 -3.83
N ALA A 11 -10.78 12.81 -4.09
CA ALA A 11 -11.74 13.20 -3.06
C ALA A 11 -12.44 11.99 -2.43
N ALA A 12 -12.85 11.01 -3.23
CA ALA A 12 -13.47 9.77 -2.76
C ALA A 12 -12.50 8.96 -1.88
N THR A 13 -11.27 8.77 -2.35
CA THR A 13 -10.23 8.09 -1.56
C THR A 13 -9.89 8.85 -0.28
N GLN A 14 -9.82 10.18 -0.34
CA GLN A 14 -9.59 11.01 0.85
C GLN A 14 -10.70 10.83 1.88
N LYS A 15 -11.98 10.83 1.45
CA LYS A 15 -13.10 10.64 2.37
C LYS A 15 -13.01 9.28 3.07
N CYS A 16 -12.76 8.20 2.32
CA CYS A 16 -12.54 6.87 2.91
C CYS A 16 -11.36 6.85 3.89
N ALA A 17 -10.22 7.43 3.51
CA ALA A 17 -9.03 7.48 4.34
C ALA A 17 -9.29 8.23 5.67
N VAL A 18 -10.02 9.35 5.63
CA VAL A 18 -10.38 10.12 6.83
C VAL A 18 -11.31 9.33 7.74
N GLU A 19 -12.27 8.59 7.21
CA GLU A 19 -13.17 7.72 8.00
C GLU A 19 -12.40 6.62 8.74
N LEU A 20 -11.28 6.15 8.18
CA LEU A 20 -10.36 5.20 8.80
C LEU A 20 -9.33 5.86 9.75
N GLY A 21 -9.45 7.16 9.94
CA GLY A 21 -8.57 7.94 10.80
C GLY A 21 -7.19 8.24 10.22
N LEU A 22 -7.02 8.16 8.88
CA LEU A 22 -5.80 8.61 8.23
C LEU A 22 -5.86 10.11 7.98
N THR A 23 -4.72 10.77 8.10
CA THR A 23 -4.53 12.19 7.79
C THR A 23 -3.81 12.37 6.47
N LYS A 24 -4.15 13.42 5.74
CA LYS A 24 -3.51 13.75 4.46
C LYS A 24 -2.03 14.06 4.67
N SER A 25 -1.16 13.38 3.93
CA SER A 25 0.30 13.62 3.91
C SER A 25 0.79 14.24 2.61
N SER A 26 0.07 14.01 1.51
CA SER A 26 0.27 14.68 0.21
C SER A 26 -1.06 14.77 -0.55
N ASN A 27 -1.01 15.24 -1.81
CA ASN A 27 -2.23 15.28 -2.64
C ASN A 27 -2.81 13.91 -2.98
N THR A 28 -2.00 12.86 -2.92
CA THR A 28 -2.38 11.49 -3.29
C THR A 28 -1.92 10.47 -2.24
N SER A 29 -1.71 10.89 -1.00
CA SER A 29 -1.34 9.98 0.08
C SER A 29 -1.92 10.40 1.43
N TRP A 30 -2.29 9.40 2.22
CA TRP A 30 -2.85 9.54 3.57
C TRP A 30 -2.17 8.56 4.50
N ARG A 31 -1.91 8.97 5.74
CA ARG A 31 -1.20 8.16 6.72
C ARG A 31 -1.83 8.23 8.11
N LYS A 32 -1.64 7.17 8.88
CA LYS A 32 -1.96 7.09 10.30
C LYS A 32 -0.73 6.62 11.05
N ILE A 33 -0.27 7.42 12.00
CA ILE A 33 0.80 7.03 12.93
C ILE A 33 0.14 6.30 14.08
N MET A 34 0.66 5.14 14.41
CA MET A 34 0.17 4.24 15.46
C MET A 34 1.35 3.79 16.33
N PRO A 35 1.08 3.27 17.55
CA PRO A 35 2.16 2.75 18.41
C PRO A 35 3.05 1.72 17.71
N GLY A 36 2.49 0.88 16.84
CA GLY A 36 3.22 -0.17 16.12
C GLY A 36 3.80 0.23 14.77
N GLY A 37 3.58 1.47 14.30
CA GLY A 37 4.14 1.89 13.02
C GLY A 37 3.31 2.93 12.27
N ILE A 38 3.56 3.05 10.97
CA ILE A 38 2.87 3.99 10.10
C ILE A 38 2.11 3.22 9.02
N ARG A 39 0.80 3.40 8.96
CA ARG A 39 -0.06 2.90 7.89
C ARG A 39 -0.29 4.00 6.85
N CYS A 40 -0.23 3.64 5.56
CA CYS A 40 -0.42 4.59 4.47
C CYS A 40 -1.31 4.02 3.37
N ILE A 41 -2.07 4.91 2.74
CA ILE A 41 -2.73 4.70 1.45
C ILE A 41 -2.12 5.68 0.47
N PHE A 42 -1.76 5.20 -0.71
CA PHE A 42 -1.25 5.99 -1.84
C PHE A 42 -2.13 5.82 -3.07
N LEU A 43 -2.23 6.88 -3.85
CA LEU A 43 -2.71 6.83 -5.22
C LEU A 43 -1.54 7.15 -6.14
N ASP A 44 -0.90 6.13 -6.68
CA ASP A 44 0.17 6.27 -7.65
C ASP A 44 -0.41 6.44 -9.04
N ARG A 45 0.08 7.43 -9.75
CA ARG A 45 -0.31 7.61 -11.14
C ARG A 45 0.55 6.73 -12.04
N SER A 46 -0.09 5.97 -12.94
CA SER A 46 0.65 5.26 -13.98
C SER A 46 1.57 6.22 -14.75
N SER A 47 2.82 5.82 -14.94
CA SER A 47 3.80 6.53 -15.78
C SER A 47 3.75 6.05 -17.24
N TRP A 48 2.96 5.04 -17.55
CA TRP A 48 2.80 4.50 -18.90
C TRP A 48 1.77 5.34 -19.67
N HIS A 49 2.10 5.65 -20.92
CA HIS A 49 1.36 6.39 -21.94
C HIS A 49 -0.08 6.81 -21.55
N ASP A 50 -0.44 8.07 -21.73
CA ASP A 50 -1.78 8.63 -21.51
C ASP A 50 -2.48 8.24 -20.20
N ALA A 51 -1.71 8.04 -19.15
CA ALA A 51 -2.11 7.46 -17.89
C ALA A 51 -3.39 8.10 -17.35
N ALA A 52 -4.50 7.47 -17.71
CA ALA A 52 -5.82 7.81 -17.22
C ALA A 52 -6.16 7.06 -15.94
N TYR A 53 -5.16 6.43 -15.28
CA TYR A 53 -5.38 5.48 -14.21
C TYR A 53 -4.55 5.78 -12.96
N TYR A 54 -5.15 5.55 -11.78
CA TYR A 54 -4.46 5.51 -10.50
C TYR A 54 -4.32 4.07 -10.00
N TYR A 55 -3.14 3.72 -9.50
CA TYR A 55 -2.89 2.46 -8.79
C TYR A 55 -2.95 2.72 -7.29
N PRO A 56 -4.05 2.30 -6.63
CA PRO A 56 -4.15 2.43 -5.20
C PRO A 56 -3.24 1.39 -4.53
N THR A 57 -2.36 1.88 -3.66
CA THR A 57 -1.37 1.07 -2.95
C THR A 57 -1.51 1.30 -1.44
N LEU A 58 -1.41 0.23 -0.70
CA LEU A 58 -1.33 0.25 0.74
C LEU A 58 0.11 0.00 1.17
N ALA A 59 0.54 0.65 2.25
CA ALA A 59 1.86 0.44 2.80
C ALA A 59 1.85 0.49 4.34
N PHE A 60 2.75 -0.27 4.94
CA PHE A 60 3.00 -0.29 6.38
C PHE A 60 4.49 -0.17 6.68
N TYR A 61 4.83 0.68 7.65
CA TYR A 61 6.18 0.83 8.16
C TYR A 61 6.18 0.47 9.65
N PRO A 62 6.69 -0.71 10.05
CA PRO A 62 6.78 -1.10 11.45
C PRO A 62 7.61 -0.12 12.26
N ILE A 63 7.25 0.09 13.55
CA ILE A 63 7.96 1.01 14.43
C ILE A 63 9.41 0.56 14.66
N GLU A 64 9.67 -0.73 14.68
CA GLU A 64 10.98 -1.32 14.84
C GLU A 64 11.92 -0.86 13.70
N CYS A 65 11.38 -0.74 12.49
CA CYS A 65 12.13 -0.22 11.35
C CYS A 65 12.46 1.27 11.51
N LEU A 66 11.56 2.06 12.10
CA LEU A 66 11.78 3.49 12.35
C LEU A 66 12.84 3.77 13.43
N GLN A 67 13.09 2.81 14.31
CA GLN A 67 14.13 2.92 15.34
C GLN A 67 15.52 2.81 14.73
N VAL A 68 15.67 2.10 13.62
CA VAL A 68 16.94 1.86 12.93
C VAL A 68 17.21 2.93 11.88
N GLU A 69 16.22 3.25 11.08
CA GLU A 69 16.34 4.23 10.01
C GLU A 69 15.09 5.13 9.92
N LYS A 70 15.30 6.43 9.75
CA LYS A 70 14.21 7.37 9.45
C LYS A 70 13.70 7.11 8.03
N LEU A 71 12.41 7.36 7.81
CA LEU A 71 11.87 7.37 6.45
C LEU A 71 12.77 8.19 5.53
N PRO A 72 13.23 7.63 4.39
CA PRO A 72 14.32 8.20 3.59
C PRO A 72 13.98 9.53 2.94
N ARG A 73 12.72 9.94 2.96
CA ARG A 73 12.23 11.16 2.30
C ARG A 73 11.21 11.91 3.16
N LYS A 74 11.19 13.22 3.01
CA LYS A 74 10.15 14.08 3.60
C LYS A 74 8.73 13.66 3.15
N ARG A 75 8.62 13.11 1.91
CA ARG A 75 7.39 12.54 1.34
C ARG A 75 7.72 11.15 0.80
N PRO A 76 7.66 10.12 1.66
CA PRO A 76 7.98 8.76 1.24
C PRO A 76 7.01 8.27 0.16
N LEU A 77 7.54 7.48 -0.76
CA LEU A 77 6.80 6.78 -1.80
C LEU A 77 6.48 5.35 -1.35
N PRO A 78 5.54 4.64 -1.99
CA PRO A 78 5.21 3.27 -1.58
C PRO A 78 6.43 2.36 -1.47
N HIS A 79 7.36 2.45 -2.42
CA HIS A 79 8.58 1.64 -2.45
C HIS A 79 9.60 1.94 -1.32
N ASP A 80 9.42 3.01 -0.58
CA ASP A 80 10.23 3.31 0.62
C ASP A 80 9.74 2.53 1.85
N TYR A 81 8.59 1.84 1.76
CA TYR A 81 8.00 1.08 2.86
C TYR A 81 8.44 -0.38 2.81
N PRO A 82 8.75 -1.00 3.97
CA PRO A 82 9.12 -2.42 4.06
C PRO A 82 7.99 -3.35 3.63
N VAL A 83 6.76 -2.95 3.87
CA VAL A 83 5.56 -3.68 3.46
C VAL A 83 4.72 -2.78 2.57
N GLN A 84 4.38 -3.29 1.38
CA GLN A 84 3.47 -2.61 0.47
C GLN A 84 2.79 -3.62 -0.46
N PHE A 85 1.57 -3.34 -0.85
CA PHE A 85 0.87 -4.07 -1.91
C PHE A 85 -0.22 -3.20 -2.51
N ARG A 86 -0.62 -3.53 -3.74
CA ARG A 86 -1.72 -2.85 -4.42
C ARG A 86 -3.06 -3.41 -3.98
N PHE A 87 -4.12 -2.67 -4.20
CA PHE A 87 -5.47 -3.11 -3.83
C PHE A 87 -5.94 -4.33 -4.63
N ASP A 88 -5.53 -4.45 -5.90
CA ASP A 88 -5.80 -5.62 -6.73
C ASP A 88 -5.13 -6.91 -6.20
N GLU A 89 -3.98 -6.78 -5.56
CA GLU A 89 -3.31 -7.89 -4.89
C GLU A 89 -4.04 -8.33 -3.61
N ALA A 90 -4.70 -7.40 -2.92
CA ALA A 90 -5.46 -7.69 -1.71
C ALA A 90 -6.80 -8.42 -1.97
N CYS A 91 -7.54 -8.02 -3.01
CA CYS A 91 -8.85 -8.62 -3.33
C CYS A 91 -8.80 -9.69 -4.43
N GLY A 92 -7.64 -9.85 -5.07
CA GLY A 92 -7.44 -10.73 -6.23
C GLY A 92 -7.72 -10.01 -7.55
N TRP A 93 -6.83 -10.24 -8.54
CA TRP A 93 -6.81 -9.53 -9.82
C TRP A 93 -8.13 -9.58 -10.58
N ASN A 94 -8.74 -10.76 -10.71
CA ASN A 94 -9.99 -10.90 -11.48
C ASN A 94 -11.12 -10.09 -10.86
N LYS A 95 -11.32 -10.23 -9.55
CA LYS A 95 -12.35 -9.47 -8.82
C LYS A 95 -12.09 -7.97 -8.88
N TYR A 96 -10.85 -7.54 -8.73
CA TYR A 96 -10.51 -6.12 -8.85
C TYR A 96 -10.86 -5.56 -10.22
N ARG A 97 -10.48 -6.29 -11.28
CA ARG A 97 -10.73 -5.87 -12.66
C ARG A 97 -12.21 -5.78 -12.99
N GLU A 98 -13.01 -6.71 -12.51
CA GLU A 98 -14.45 -6.74 -12.78
C GLU A 98 -15.21 -5.67 -12.00
N ASP A 99 -14.92 -5.50 -10.70
CA ASP A 99 -15.76 -4.72 -9.81
C ASP A 99 -15.19 -3.34 -9.48
N TYR A 100 -13.86 -3.17 -9.45
CA TYR A 100 -13.24 -1.99 -8.84
C TYR A 100 -12.29 -1.20 -9.75
N GLU A 101 -11.76 -1.78 -10.82
CA GLU A 101 -10.79 -1.11 -11.70
C GLU A 101 -11.32 0.22 -12.24
N CYS A 102 -12.59 0.25 -12.65
CA CYS A 102 -13.26 1.44 -13.18
C CYS A 102 -13.29 2.63 -12.20
N LEU A 103 -13.21 2.36 -10.89
CA LEU A 103 -13.25 3.40 -9.85
C LEU A 103 -12.01 4.30 -9.88
N PHE A 104 -10.88 3.77 -10.35
CA PHE A 104 -9.59 4.46 -10.41
C PHE A 104 -9.21 4.91 -11.82
N ASP A 105 -10.04 4.59 -12.80
CA ASP A 105 -9.87 5.02 -14.19
C ASP A 105 -10.50 6.41 -14.39
N MET A 106 -9.68 7.37 -14.87
CA MET A 106 -10.12 8.73 -15.18
C MET A 106 -10.90 8.83 -16.48
N SER A 107 -10.94 7.78 -17.31
CA SER A 107 -11.69 7.75 -18.57
C SER A 107 -13.15 7.40 -18.35
N THR A 108 -13.50 6.78 -17.23
CA THR A 108 -14.88 6.46 -16.88
C THR A 108 -15.66 7.72 -16.50
N GLY A 109 -16.97 7.70 -16.77
CA GLY A 109 -17.89 8.79 -16.41
C GLY A 109 -18.35 8.80 -14.96
N LEU A 110 -17.79 7.92 -14.10
CA LEU A 110 -18.21 7.77 -12.70
C LEU A 110 -18.03 9.06 -11.90
N GLY A 111 -19.06 9.44 -11.16
CA GLY A 111 -19.08 10.57 -10.27
C GLY A 111 -18.43 10.30 -8.91
N PHE A 112 -18.48 11.30 -8.02
CA PHE A 112 -17.90 11.19 -6.68
C PHE A 112 -18.59 10.10 -5.84
N GLU A 113 -19.91 10.07 -5.78
CA GLU A 113 -20.65 9.16 -4.89
C GLU A 113 -20.48 7.69 -5.30
N GLU A 114 -20.50 7.40 -6.62
CA GLU A 114 -20.27 6.05 -7.14
C GLU A 114 -18.85 5.57 -6.79
N ARG A 115 -17.83 6.43 -7.01
CA ARG A 115 -16.46 6.11 -6.66
C ARG A 115 -16.28 5.93 -5.16
N TYR A 116 -16.88 6.82 -4.36
CA TYR A 116 -16.78 6.74 -2.92
C TYR A 116 -17.37 5.44 -2.37
N ALA A 117 -18.57 5.06 -2.83
CA ALA A 117 -19.22 3.82 -2.40
C ALA A 117 -18.35 2.59 -2.72
N GLY A 118 -17.89 2.46 -3.97
CA GLY A 118 -17.06 1.32 -4.38
C GLY A 118 -15.67 1.32 -3.75
N ILE A 119 -15.00 2.47 -3.64
CA ILE A 119 -13.69 2.58 -2.97
C ILE A 119 -13.81 2.24 -1.48
N ARG A 120 -14.88 2.69 -0.83
CA ARG A 120 -15.15 2.38 0.57
C ARG A 120 -15.35 0.87 0.77
N GLU A 121 -16.17 0.24 -0.07
CA GLU A 121 -16.38 -1.21 -0.05
C GLU A 121 -15.07 -1.97 -0.23
N LEU A 122 -14.31 -1.66 -1.28
CA LEU A 122 -13.01 -2.28 -1.57
C LEU A 122 -12.05 -2.18 -0.37
N ILE A 123 -11.93 -0.98 0.19
CA ILE A 123 -11.02 -0.75 1.31
C ILE A 123 -11.50 -1.51 2.54
N THR A 124 -12.76 -1.39 2.93
CA THR A 124 -13.24 -1.97 4.20
C THR A 124 -13.37 -3.49 4.15
N THR A 125 -13.59 -4.06 2.98
CA THR A 125 -13.78 -5.51 2.83
C THR A 125 -12.47 -6.26 2.63
N TYR A 126 -11.54 -5.71 1.84
CA TYR A 126 -10.35 -6.46 1.40
C TYR A 126 -9.04 -5.89 1.92
N VAL A 127 -8.92 -4.56 1.96
CA VAL A 127 -7.63 -3.90 2.20
C VAL A 127 -7.39 -3.63 3.68
N TRP A 128 -8.38 -3.03 4.33
CA TRP A 128 -8.25 -2.59 5.71
C TRP A 128 -8.10 -3.73 6.71
N PRO A 129 -8.80 -4.89 6.58
CA PRO A 129 -8.60 -6.02 7.49
C PRO A 129 -7.15 -6.53 7.50
N ILE A 130 -6.49 -6.59 6.33
CA ILE A 130 -5.08 -6.98 6.24
C ILE A 130 -4.21 -5.97 7.02
N LEU A 131 -4.50 -4.68 6.86
CA LEU A 131 -3.75 -3.62 7.52
C LEU A 131 -3.97 -3.59 9.04
N GLU A 132 -5.17 -3.93 9.50
CA GLU A 132 -5.47 -4.00 10.93
C GLU A 132 -4.72 -5.12 11.64
N GLU A 133 -4.50 -6.26 10.99
CA GLU A 133 -3.69 -7.35 11.52
C GLU A 133 -2.19 -6.99 11.62
N MET A 134 -1.71 -6.00 10.86
CA MET A 134 -0.33 -5.52 10.91
C MET A 134 -0.17 -4.44 11.97
N ALA A 135 0.18 -4.80 13.18
CA ALA A 135 0.42 -3.87 14.29
C ALA A 135 1.90 -3.76 14.68
N SER A 136 2.75 -4.70 14.24
CA SER A 136 4.17 -4.78 14.53
C SER A 136 4.93 -5.50 13.41
N LEU A 137 6.26 -5.52 13.48
CA LEU A 137 7.08 -6.34 12.59
C LEU A 137 6.82 -7.84 12.79
N ASP A 138 6.59 -8.28 14.03
CA ASP A 138 6.30 -9.69 14.32
C ASP A 138 4.98 -10.13 13.68
N ASP A 139 3.97 -9.26 13.64
CA ASP A 139 2.72 -9.55 12.92
C ASP A 139 2.97 -9.70 11.42
N VAL A 140 3.77 -8.81 10.81
CA VAL A 140 4.15 -8.93 9.40
C VAL A 140 4.83 -10.27 9.12
N ILE A 141 5.81 -10.66 9.94
CA ILE A 141 6.52 -11.94 9.82
C ILE A 141 5.56 -13.12 9.93
N ARG A 142 4.66 -13.07 10.91
CA ARG A 142 3.65 -14.12 11.14
C ARG A 142 2.69 -14.23 9.96
N MET A 143 2.21 -13.12 9.43
CA MET A 143 1.29 -13.07 8.30
C MET A 143 1.95 -13.55 7.00
N GLU A 144 3.20 -13.14 6.75
CA GLU A 144 3.97 -13.58 5.58
C GLU A 144 4.17 -15.10 5.61
N LYS A 145 4.62 -15.66 6.74
CA LYS A 145 4.80 -17.11 6.92
C LYS A 145 3.50 -17.90 6.81
N ALA A 146 2.38 -17.31 7.18
CA ALA A 146 1.05 -17.91 7.06
C ALA A 146 0.43 -17.74 5.66
N GLY A 147 1.10 -17.08 4.71
CA GLY A 147 0.57 -16.79 3.38
C GLY A 147 -0.64 -15.84 3.39
N LYS A 148 -0.79 -15.03 4.42
CA LYS A 148 -1.88 -14.05 4.57
C LYS A 148 -1.60 -12.72 3.85
N LEU A 149 -0.35 -12.44 3.54
CA LEU A 149 0.02 -11.26 2.77
C LEU A 149 0.07 -11.59 1.26
N PRO A 150 -0.26 -10.64 0.39
CA PRO A 150 -0.07 -10.81 -1.04
C PRO A 150 1.38 -11.15 -1.37
N PRO A 151 1.64 -11.99 -2.38
CA PRO A 151 3.00 -12.33 -2.80
C PRO A 151 3.83 -11.09 -3.11
N GLY A 152 5.02 -10.98 -2.51
CA GLY A 152 5.90 -9.83 -2.70
C GLY A 152 5.51 -8.57 -1.91
N ALA A 153 4.51 -8.64 -1.04
CA ALA A 153 4.13 -7.52 -0.16
C ALA A 153 5.28 -7.09 0.76
N VAL A 154 6.06 -8.04 1.25
CA VAL A 154 7.24 -7.78 2.09
C VAL A 154 8.46 -7.50 1.22
N ARG A 155 9.01 -6.30 1.35
CA ARG A 155 10.14 -5.84 0.53
C ARG A 155 11.48 -6.13 1.21
N MET A 156 12.00 -7.29 0.96
CA MET A 156 13.28 -7.75 1.53
C MET A 156 14.45 -6.80 1.29
N PRO A 157 14.64 -6.18 0.10
CA PRO A 157 15.74 -5.22 -0.11
C PRO A 157 15.62 -3.98 0.78
N VAL A 158 14.40 -3.54 1.11
CA VAL A 158 14.17 -2.41 2.03
C VAL A 158 14.48 -2.83 3.45
N LEU A 159 13.98 -3.98 3.90
CA LEU A 159 14.25 -4.53 5.23
C LEU A 159 15.75 -4.78 5.46
N ALA A 160 16.44 -5.33 4.46
CA ALA A 160 17.90 -5.58 4.55
C ALA A 160 18.73 -4.31 4.71
N LYS A 161 18.27 -3.17 4.19
CA LYS A 161 18.91 -1.86 4.40
C LYS A 161 18.70 -1.31 5.80
N ILE A 162 17.55 -1.65 6.40
CA ILE A 162 17.16 -1.14 7.72
C ILE A 162 17.86 -1.95 8.81
N ASP A 163 17.74 -3.27 8.76
CA ASP A 163 18.35 -4.18 9.74
C ASP A 163 18.63 -5.55 9.11
N PRO A 164 19.91 -5.96 9.00
CA PRO A 164 20.30 -7.29 8.52
C PRO A 164 19.70 -8.45 9.33
N GLU A 165 19.51 -8.29 10.65
CA GLU A 165 18.90 -9.32 11.49
C GLU A 165 17.42 -9.58 11.16
N MET A 166 16.69 -8.55 10.72
CA MET A 166 15.30 -8.71 10.25
C MET A 166 15.23 -9.63 9.03
N ARG A 167 16.22 -9.57 8.15
CA ARG A 167 16.32 -10.45 6.99
C ARG A 167 16.41 -11.92 7.41
N LYS A 168 17.23 -12.24 8.41
CA LYS A 168 17.33 -13.60 8.95
C LYS A 168 16.03 -14.06 9.60
N ARG A 169 15.37 -13.18 10.37
CA ARG A 169 14.07 -13.48 11.00
C ARG A 169 12.98 -13.81 9.98
N LEU A 170 13.01 -13.18 8.82
CA LEU A 170 12.08 -13.47 7.71
C LEU A 170 12.43 -14.74 6.92
N GLY A 171 13.56 -15.38 7.22
CA GLY A 171 14.00 -16.62 6.58
C GLY A 171 14.56 -16.44 5.18
N ALA A 172 14.96 -15.21 4.80
CA ALA A 172 15.66 -14.98 3.56
C ALA A 172 17.08 -15.54 3.66
N VAL A 173 17.31 -16.65 3.02
CA VAL A 173 18.65 -17.25 2.87
C VAL A 173 19.52 -16.29 2.04
N ASP A 174 20.73 -16.03 2.50
CA ASP A 174 21.69 -15.21 1.74
C ASP A 174 22.01 -15.90 0.40
N VAL A 175 21.53 -15.30 -0.69
CA VAL A 175 21.88 -15.70 -2.07
C VAL A 175 23.23 -15.04 -2.46
N GLN A 176 24.19 -14.94 -1.55
CA GLN A 176 25.43 -14.21 -1.81
C GLN A 176 26.69 -15.08 -1.89
N ASP A 177 26.61 -16.40 -2.13
CA ASP A 177 27.85 -17.19 -2.29
C ASP A 177 27.87 -18.11 -3.52
N SER A 178 27.17 -17.76 -4.62
CA SER A 178 27.22 -18.58 -5.84
C SER A 178 27.88 -17.88 -7.04
N GLN A 179 28.67 -16.83 -6.84
CA GLN A 179 29.42 -16.20 -7.94
C GLN A 179 30.90 -16.01 -7.58
N THR A 180 31.57 -17.07 -7.16
CA THR A 180 33.02 -17.21 -7.27
C THR A 180 33.32 -18.70 -7.51
N GLY A 181 33.36 -19.07 -8.78
CA GLY A 181 33.77 -20.35 -9.28
C GLY A 181 34.05 -20.22 -10.75
#